data_3add6e76791f0c272d0dab149d2d3522
#
_entry.id   3add6e76791f0c272d0dab149d2d3522
#
_cell.length_a   1.000
_cell.length_b   1.000
_cell.length_c   1.000
_cell.angle_alpha   90.00
_cell.angle_beta   90.00
_cell.angle_gamma   90.00
#
_symmetry.space_group_name_H-M   'P 1'
#
loop_
_entity.id
_entity.type
_entity.pdbx_description
1 polymer ?
#
loop_
_entity_poly.entity_id
_entity_poly.type
_entity_poly.pdbx_seq_one_letter_code
_entity_poly.pdbx_strand_id
1 'polypeptide(L)'
;MATTRLKNLYQETIVPKLTQQFQYTNVHQVPKVVKITINRGLGEAAQNAKALEASLNEIAVITGQKPVVTRAKKAIAGFKIRQGMPVGIMVTLRGERMYAFLDRLISLSLPRIRDFRGISPKSFDGRGNYTLGVREQLIFPEVEYDSIDQIRGLDISIITTAKNDEEGRALLKEMGMPFRDQ
;
A
#
# COMPACT_ATOMS: atom_id res chain seq x y z
N MET A 1 -13.15 21.26 0.54
CA MET A 1 -12.00 20.40 0.90
C MET A 1 -11.05 20.40 -0.27
N ALA A 2 -9.76 20.61 -0.05
CA ALA A 2 -8.78 20.55 -1.14
C ALA A 2 -8.69 19.11 -1.66
N THR A 3 -8.95 18.93 -2.95
CA THR A 3 -8.84 17.64 -3.63
C THR A 3 -7.36 17.31 -3.81
N THR A 4 -6.97 16.07 -3.56
CA THR A 4 -5.57 15.66 -3.73
C THR A 4 -5.17 15.69 -5.21
N ARG A 5 -3.92 16.07 -5.51
CA ARG A 5 -3.36 16.16 -6.86
C ARG A 5 -3.64 14.90 -7.68
N LEU A 6 -3.40 13.74 -7.13
CA LEU A 6 -3.56 12.46 -7.82
C LEU A 6 -5.02 12.14 -8.14
N LYS A 7 -5.96 12.57 -7.30
CA LYS A 7 -7.40 12.40 -7.56
C LYS A 7 -7.86 13.29 -8.72
N ASN A 8 -7.39 14.54 -8.77
CA ASN A 8 -7.67 15.42 -9.90
C ASN A 8 -7.08 14.86 -11.20
N LEU A 9 -5.83 14.40 -11.17
CA LEU A 9 -5.19 13.74 -12.30
C LEU A 9 -5.99 12.53 -12.80
N TYR A 10 -6.51 11.71 -11.86
CA TYR A 10 -7.36 10.59 -12.21
C TYR A 10 -8.62 11.03 -12.97
N GLN A 11 -9.33 12.05 -12.45
CA GLN A 11 -10.59 12.50 -13.03
C GLN A 11 -10.41 13.21 -14.37
N GLU A 12 -9.41 14.09 -14.49
CA GLU A 12 -9.22 14.95 -15.65
C GLU A 12 -8.45 14.29 -16.79
N THR A 13 -7.50 13.40 -16.47
CA THR A 13 -6.58 12.85 -17.47
C THR A 13 -6.71 11.33 -17.63
N ILE A 14 -6.75 10.58 -16.52
CA ILE A 14 -6.67 9.13 -16.58
C ILE A 14 -7.97 8.51 -17.07
N VAL A 15 -9.11 9.00 -16.60
CA VAL A 15 -10.43 8.50 -17.00
C VAL A 15 -10.64 8.61 -18.52
N PRO A 16 -10.44 9.76 -19.18
CA PRO A 16 -10.56 9.87 -20.64
C PRO A 16 -9.59 8.92 -21.37
N LYS A 17 -8.34 8.84 -20.91
CA LYS A 17 -7.30 8.02 -21.53
C LYS A 17 -7.65 6.53 -21.51
N LEU A 18 -8.03 5.99 -20.33
CA LEU A 18 -8.43 4.59 -20.19
C LEU A 18 -9.73 4.29 -20.95
N THR A 19 -10.67 5.24 -21.00
CA THR A 19 -11.90 5.10 -21.79
C THR A 19 -11.58 4.92 -23.26
N GLN A 20 -10.65 5.69 -23.80
CA GLN A 20 -10.22 5.57 -25.19
C GLN A 20 -9.44 4.26 -25.43
N GLN A 21 -8.53 3.91 -24.52
CA GLN A 21 -7.67 2.73 -24.66
C GLN A 21 -8.45 1.42 -24.65
N PHE A 22 -9.42 1.28 -23.74
CA PHE A 22 -10.22 0.06 -23.57
C PHE A 22 -11.63 0.17 -24.17
N GLN A 23 -11.95 1.26 -24.84
CA GLN A 23 -13.23 1.52 -25.50
C GLN A 23 -14.45 1.31 -24.58
N TYR A 24 -14.36 1.83 -23.35
CA TYR A 24 -15.48 1.75 -22.41
C TYR A 24 -16.67 2.58 -22.88
N THR A 25 -17.85 1.99 -22.82
CA THR A 25 -19.13 2.65 -23.18
C THR A 25 -19.69 3.49 -22.04
N ASN A 26 -19.25 3.24 -20.79
CA ASN A 26 -19.73 3.92 -19.61
C ASN A 26 -18.56 4.31 -18.70
N VAL A 27 -18.57 5.56 -18.20
CA VAL A 27 -17.55 6.09 -17.27
C VAL A 27 -17.41 5.23 -16.00
N HIS A 28 -18.48 4.58 -15.55
CA HIS A 28 -18.46 3.70 -14.38
C HIS A 28 -17.72 2.36 -14.60
N GLN A 29 -17.41 2.01 -15.84
CA GLN A 29 -16.59 0.83 -16.17
C GLN A 29 -15.10 1.11 -16.01
N VAL A 30 -14.69 2.38 -16.03
CA VAL A 30 -13.28 2.76 -15.90
C VAL A 30 -12.74 2.31 -14.54
N PRO A 31 -11.62 1.56 -14.52
CA PRO A 31 -11.04 1.08 -13.27
C PRO A 31 -10.58 2.24 -12.37
N LYS A 32 -10.80 2.09 -11.08
CA LYS A 32 -10.38 3.07 -10.05
C LYS A 32 -9.78 2.35 -8.85
N VAL A 33 -8.95 3.05 -8.09
CA VAL A 33 -8.46 2.55 -6.80
C VAL A 33 -9.58 2.70 -5.76
N VAL A 34 -9.87 1.60 -5.06
CA VAL A 34 -10.94 1.51 -4.06
C VAL A 34 -10.40 1.73 -2.66
N LYS A 35 -9.29 1.07 -2.35
CA LYS A 35 -8.62 1.14 -1.05
C LYS A 35 -7.15 0.76 -1.19
N ILE A 36 -6.36 1.20 -0.24
CA ILE A 36 -4.99 0.71 -0.03
C ILE A 36 -4.94 0.10 1.36
N THR A 37 -4.47 -1.13 1.45
CA THR A 37 -4.26 -1.82 2.72
C THR A 37 -2.76 -1.95 2.96
N ILE A 38 -2.31 -1.47 4.10
CA ILE A 38 -0.92 -1.59 4.54
C ILE A 38 -0.90 -2.56 5.70
N ASN A 39 -0.07 -3.59 5.59
CA ASN A 39 0.09 -4.62 6.59
C ASN A 39 1.56 -4.73 6.99
N ARG A 40 1.80 -4.95 8.28
CA ARG A 40 3.10 -5.32 8.82
C ARG A 40 2.96 -6.54 9.71
N GLY A 41 3.62 -7.65 9.33
CA GLY A 41 3.74 -8.81 10.18
C GLY A 41 4.72 -8.54 11.32
N LEU A 42 4.33 -8.83 12.55
CA LEU A 42 5.13 -8.65 13.75
C LEU A 42 5.12 -9.96 14.56
N GLY A 43 5.91 -10.94 14.09
CA GLY A 43 6.00 -12.24 14.79
C GLY A 43 6.54 -12.11 16.22
N GLU A 44 7.37 -11.10 16.48
CA GLU A 44 7.91 -10.78 17.81
C GLU A 44 6.94 -10.03 18.73
N ALA A 45 5.86 -9.46 18.21
CA ALA A 45 4.90 -8.65 18.98
C ALA A 45 4.21 -9.43 20.10
N ALA A 46 4.12 -10.75 19.95
CA ALA A 46 3.58 -11.64 20.97
C ALA A 46 4.42 -11.65 22.26
N GLN A 47 5.71 -11.34 22.15
CA GLN A 47 6.69 -11.36 23.25
C GLN A 47 7.25 -9.96 23.56
N ASN A 48 7.14 -9.01 22.64
CA ASN A 48 7.71 -7.68 22.76
C ASN A 48 6.64 -6.60 22.52
N ALA A 49 6.04 -6.10 23.59
CA ALA A 49 5.02 -5.06 23.53
C ALA A 49 5.59 -3.71 23.03
N LYS A 50 6.88 -3.41 23.29
CA LYS A 50 7.51 -2.18 22.81
C LYS A 50 7.64 -2.15 21.28
N ALA A 51 7.99 -3.29 20.66
CA ALA A 51 8.06 -3.42 19.22
C ALA A 51 6.68 -3.20 18.55
N LEU A 52 5.62 -3.67 19.20
CA LEU A 52 4.25 -3.45 18.74
C LEU A 52 3.88 -1.95 18.81
N GLU A 53 4.17 -1.28 19.92
CA GLU A 53 3.85 0.13 20.11
C GLU A 53 4.66 1.04 19.17
N ALA A 54 5.96 0.79 19.01
CA ALA A 54 6.80 1.49 18.04
C ALA A 54 6.24 1.35 16.63
N SER A 55 5.90 0.14 16.20
CA SER A 55 5.33 -0.11 14.87
C SER A 55 3.96 0.53 14.68
N LEU A 56 3.11 0.58 15.71
CA LEU A 56 1.82 1.30 15.65
C LEU A 56 2.04 2.80 15.41
N ASN A 57 2.97 3.41 16.10
CA ASN A 57 3.30 4.82 15.94
C ASN A 57 3.89 5.12 14.57
N GLU A 58 4.85 4.32 14.09
CA GLU A 58 5.43 4.47 12.76
C GLU A 58 4.37 4.42 11.65
N ILE A 59 3.52 3.38 11.65
CA ILE A 59 2.47 3.26 10.62
C ILE A 59 1.44 4.38 10.74
N ALA A 60 1.13 4.84 11.95
CA ALA A 60 0.24 5.99 12.14
C ALA A 60 0.81 7.28 11.54
N VAL A 61 2.12 7.52 11.69
CA VAL A 61 2.82 8.68 11.11
C VAL A 61 2.85 8.57 9.58
N ILE A 62 3.21 7.41 9.02
CA ILE A 62 3.27 7.17 7.57
C ILE A 62 1.91 7.37 6.91
N THR A 63 0.84 6.87 7.53
CA THR A 63 -0.50 6.81 6.90
C THR A 63 -1.43 7.95 7.27
N GLY A 64 -1.14 8.63 8.38
CA GLY A 64 -2.03 9.63 8.98
C GLY A 64 -3.31 9.03 9.58
N GLN A 65 -3.33 7.69 9.81
CA GLN A 65 -4.46 6.97 10.37
C GLN A 65 -3.98 5.94 11.38
N LYS A 66 -4.67 5.83 12.52
CA LYS A 66 -4.35 4.84 13.55
C LYS A 66 -4.55 3.42 13.00
N PRO A 67 -3.50 2.57 13.01
CA PRO A 67 -3.60 1.19 12.57
C PRO A 67 -4.33 0.32 13.62
N VAL A 68 -4.79 -0.84 13.17
CA VAL A 68 -5.44 -1.85 13.98
C VAL A 68 -4.48 -3.01 14.24
N VAL A 69 -4.42 -3.48 15.47
CA VAL A 69 -3.64 -4.67 15.83
C VAL A 69 -4.36 -5.92 15.35
N THR A 70 -3.68 -6.72 14.55
CA THR A 70 -4.18 -8.03 14.11
C THR A 70 -3.79 -9.10 15.13
N ARG A 71 -4.76 -9.94 15.49
CA ARG A 71 -4.59 -10.96 16.54
C ARG A 71 -4.75 -12.36 15.97
N ALA A 72 -4.02 -13.31 16.55
CA ALA A 72 -4.10 -14.71 16.17
C ALA A 72 -5.50 -15.29 16.45
N LYS A 73 -6.10 -15.93 15.45
CA LYS A 73 -7.41 -16.58 15.57
C LYS A 73 -7.32 -17.96 16.24
N LYS A 74 -6.18 -18.65 16.08
CA LYS A 74 -5.93 -19.99 16.61
C LYS A 74 -4.57 -20.04 17.28
N ALA A 75 -4.41 -20.92 18.26
CA ALA A 75 -3.12 -21.22 18.86
C ALA A 75 -2.30 -22.12 17.92
N ILE A 76 -1.01 -21.81 17.75
CA ILE A 76 -0.06 -22.62 16.96
C ILE A 76 1.19 -22.84 17.82
N ALA A 77 1.35 -24.05 18.33
CA ALA A 77 2.43 -24.40 19.26
C ALA A 77 3.83 -24.23 18.64
N GLY A 78 4.01 -24.57 17.37
CA GLY A 78 5.29 -24.43 16.65
C GLY A 78 5.82 -22.99 16.56
N PHE A 79 4.92 -21.99 16.58
CA PHE A 79 5.28 -20.58 16.60
C PHE A 79 5.13 -19.92 17.97
N LYS A 80 4.83 -20.69 19.02
CA LYS A 80 4.59 -20.18 20.38
C LYS A 80 3.48 -19.12 20.45
N ILE A 81 2.49 -19.21 19.55
CA ILE A 81 1.37 -18.28 19.44
C ILE A 81 0.14 -18.88 20.11
N ARG A 82 -0.52 -18.11 20.98
CA ARG A 82 -1.83 -18.42 21.56
C ARG A 82 -2.91 -17.58 20.90
N GLN A 83 -4.14 -18.06 20.96
CA GLN A 83 -5.30 -17.29 20.49
C GLN A 83 -5.36 -15.92 21.16
N GLY A 84 -5.64 -14.87 20.39
CA GLY A 84 -5.73 -13.49 20.87
C GLY A 84 -4.39 -12.75 20.97
N MET A 85 -3.24 -13.41 20.81
CA MET A 85 -1.95 -12.72 20.79
C MET A 85 -1.80 -11.80 19.58
N PRO A 86 -1.17 -10.60 19.72
CA PRO A 86 -0.87 -9.71 18.61
C PRO A 86 0.16 -10.38 17.67
N VAL A 87 -0.10 -10.36 16.37
CA VAL A 87 0.76 -10.95 15.34
C VAL A 87 1.13 -9.97 14.24
N GLY A 88 0.51 -8.80 14.23
CA GLY A 88 0.78 -7.76 13.24
C GLY A 88 -0.11 -6.54 13.42
N ILE A 89 0.04 -5.62 12.49
CA ILE A 89 -0.75 -4.39 12.42
C ILE A 89 -1.22 -4.17 10.98
N MET A 90 -2.39 -3.57 10.83
CA MET A 90 -2.98 -3.28 9.54
C MET A 90 -3.69 -1.93 9.54
N VAL A 91 -3.62 -1.23 8.43
CA VAL A 91 -4.42 -0.02 8.18
C VAL A 91 -5.04 -0.08 6.80
N THR A 92 -6.27 0.38 6.66
CA THR A 92 -6.96 0.49 5.37
C THR A 92 -7.26 1.96 5.10
N LEU A 93 -6.71 2.47 4.00
CA LEU A 93 -6.88 3.85 3.54
C LEU A 93 -7.93 3.90 2.42
N ARG A 94 -8.80 4.91 2.47
CA ARG A 94 -9.85 5.18 1.47
C ARG A 94 -9.94 6.68 1.20
N GLY A 95 -10.58 7.05 0.08
CA GLY A 95 -10.86 8.45 -0.26
C GLY A 95 -9.60 9.32 -0.36
N GLU A 96 -9.65 10.52 0.19
CA GLU A 96 -8.55 11.49 0.07
C GLU A 96 -7.24 10.99 0.70
N ARG A 97 -7.31 10.32 1.85
CA ARG A 97 -6.12 9.75 2.52
C ARG A 97 -5.44 8.69 1.67
N MET A 98 -6.22 7.89 0.95
CA MET A 98 -5.71 6.87 0.04
C MET A 98 -4.94 7.53 -1.12
N TYR A 99 -5.53 8.55 -1.77
CA TYR A 99 -4.86 9.25 -2.87
C TYR A 99 -3.62 10.02 -2.40
N ALA A 100 -3.69 10.67 -1.22
CA ALA A 100 -2.55 11.35 -0.64
C ALA A 100 -1.40 10.39 -0.32
N PHE A 101 -1.70 9.22 0.23
CA PHE A 101 -0.70 8.18 0.49
C PHE A 101 -0.10 7.64 -0.82
N LEU A 102 -0.94 7.34 -1.81
CA LEU A 102 -0.48 6.81 -3.10
C LEU A 102 0.42 7.82 -3.83
N ASP A 103 0.07 9.10 -3.81
CA ASP A 103 0.88 10.16 -4.40
C ASP A 103 2.27 10.27 -3.75
N ARG A 104 2.35 10.25 -2.41
CA ARG A 104 3.62 10.25 -1.69
C ARG A 104 4.42 8.97 -1.93
N LEU A 105 3.76 7.82 -1.97
CA LEU A 105 4.42 6.54 -2.27
C LEU A 105 5.11 6.59 -3.63
N ILE A 106 4.42 7.05 -4.67
CA ILE A 106 4.94 7.10 -6.03
C ILE A 106 6.02 8.19 -6.18
N SER A 107 5.76 9.38 -5.68
CA SER A 107 6.59 10.56 -5.95
C SER A 107 7.80 10.68 -5.02
N LEU A 108 7.70 10.20 -3.78
CA LEU A 108 8.72 10.40 -2.75
C LEU A 108 9.34 9.09 -2.25
N SER A 109 8.51 8.09 -1.93
CA SER A 109 8.99 6.90 -1.21
C SER A 109 9.68 5.89 -2.12
N LEU A 110 9.06 5.54 -3.26
CA LEU A 110 9.64 4.57 -4.19
C LEU A 110 11.02 4.98 -4.74
N PRO A 111 11.25 6.25 -5.15
CA PRO A 111 12.57 6.69 -5.62
C PRO A 111 13.66 6.61 -4.54
N ARG A 112 13.32 6.57 -3.26
CA ARG A 112 14.26 6.45 -2.13
C ARG A 112 14.70 5.01 -1.85
N ILE A 113 14.10 4.04 -2.51
CA ILE A 113 14.53 2.64 -2.40
C ILE A 113 15.97 2.53 -2.96
N ARG A 114 16.84 1.91 -2.17
CA ARG A 114 18.22 1.67 -2.58
C ARG A 114 18.27 0.82 -3.85
N ASP A 115 19.07 1.23 -4.84
CA ASP A 115 19.20 0.57 -6.15
C ASP A 115 17.86 0.34 -6.86
N PHE A 116 16.97 1.32 -6.78
CA PHE A 116 15.63 1.24 -7.36
C PHE A 116 15.71 1.13 -8.89
N ARG A 117 15.17 0.04 -9.43
CA ARG A 117 15.07 -0.24 -10.88
C ARG A 117 13.62 -0.44 -11.36
N GLY A 118 12.66 0.11 -10.63
CA GLY A 118 11.24 -0.11 -10.89
C GLY A 118 10.67 -1.28 -10.09
N ILE A 119 9.34 -1.29 -9.96
CA ILE A 119 8.59 -2.34 -9.28
C ILE A 119 8.23 -3.49 -10.22
N SER A 120 8.04 -4.68 -9.67
CA SER A 120 7.70 -5.87 -10.46
C SER A 120 6.32 -5.73 -11.12
N PRO A 121 6.21 -5.94 -12.44
CA PRO A 121 4.91 -5.98 -13.10
C PRO A 121 4.12 -7.26 -12.86
N LYS A 122 4.71 -8.27 -12.18
CA LYS A 122 4.13 -9.61 -11.97
C LYS A 122 3.38 -9.77 -10.65
N SER A 123 3.31 -8.71 -9.83
CA SER A 123 2.70 -8.76 -8.48
C SER A 123 1.20 -8.43 -8.49
N PHE A 124 0.51 -8.70 -9.59
CA PHE A 124 -0.94 -8.67 -9.70
C PHE A 124 -1.55 -10.02 -9.32
N ASP A 125 -2.81 -10.00 -8.89
CA ASP A 125 -3.54 -11.18 -8.39
C ASP A 125 -4.46 -11.87 -9.42
N GLY A 126 -4.42 -11.46 -10.68
CA GLY A 126 -5.32 -11.92 -11.76
C GLY A 126 -6.63 -11.12 -11.86
N ARG A 127 -6.89 -10.21 -10.92
CA ARG A 127 -8.10 -9.37 -10.85
C ARG A 127 -7.78 -7.88 -10.82
N GLY A 128 -6.59 -7.49 -11.24
CA GLY A 128 -6.16 -6.09 -11.29
C GLY A 128 -5.79 -5.47 -9.94
N ASN A 129 -5.68 -6.22 -8.86
CA ASN A 129 -5.13 -5.75 -7.59
C ASN A 129 -3.62 -5.96 -7.58
N TYR A 130 -2.90 -5.03 -6.98
CA TYR A 130 -1.43 -5.03 -6.96
C TYR A 130 -0.91 -5.04 -5.53
N THR A 131 0.09 -5.88 -5.24
CA THR A 131 0.74 -5.90 -3.93
C THR A 131 2.23 -5.62 -4.07
N LEU A 132 2.72 -4.67 -3.28
CA LEU A 132 4.10 -4.25 -3.18
C LEU A 132 4.67 -4.57 -1.80
N GLY A 133 5.71 -5.39 -1.73
CA GLY A 133 6.50 -5.59 -0.52
C GLY A 133 7.61 -4.54 -0.42
N VAL A 134 7.64 -3.82 0.68
CA VAL A 134 8.68 -2.87 1.04
C VAL A 134 9.53 -3.48 2.14
N ARG A 135 10.85 -3.52 1.94
CA ARG A 135 11.78 -4.15 2.91
C ARG A 135 12.10 -3.26 4.11
N GLU A 136 12.10 -1.95 3.89
CA GLU A 136 12.56 -0.97 4.88
C GLU A 136 11.56 0.19 5.00
N GLN A 137 11.11 0.50 6.21
CA GLN A 137 10.22 1.65 6.45
C GLN A 137 10.90 3.00 6.22
N LEU A 138 12.22 3.04 6.15
CA LEU A 138 13.02 4.26 5.94
C LEU A 138 12.83 4.94 4.58
N ILE A 139 12.17 4.26 3.63
CA ILE A 139 11.79 4.89 2.35
C ILE A 139 10.76 6.01 2.54
N PHE A 140 10.00 5.98 3.63
CA PHE A 140 9.02 7.02 3.95
C PHE A 140 9.71 8.19 4.62
N PRO A 141 9.60 9.41 4.07
CA PRO A 141 10.26 10.60 4.62
C PRO A 141 9.76 11.00 6.00
N GLU A 142 8.57 10.52 6.38
CA GLU A 142 7.95 10.78 7.68
C GLU A 142 8.61 10.00 8.84
N VAL A 143 9.43 9.00 8.52
CA VAL A 143 10.12 8.15 9.51
C VAL A 143 11.56 8.59 9.64
N GLU A 144 11.93 9.07 10.82
CA GLU A 144 13.30 9.44 11.15
C GLU A 144 14.11 8.22 11.58
N TYR A 145 15.36 8.13 11.12
CA TYR A 145 16.25 7.01 11.43
C TYR A 145 16.44 6.81 12.94
N ASP A 146 16.54 7.90 13.68
CA ASP A 146 16.77 7.86 15.13
C ASP A 146 15.54 7.44 15.94
N SER A 147 14.36 7.44 15.32
CA SER A 147 13.10 7.08 15.96
C SER A 147 12.75 5.59 15.86
N ILE A 148 13.47 4.83 15.02
CA ILE A 148 13.21 3.42 14.81
C ILE A 148 14.02 2.53 15.73
N ASP A 149 13.39 1.50 16.27
CA ASP A 149 14.04 0.47 17.08
C ASP A 149 14.67 -0.63 16.20
N GLN A 150 14.03 -0.96 15.09
CA GLN A 150 14.48 -1.97 14.15
C GLN A 150 13.93 -1.72 12.74
N ILE A 151 14.71 -2.07 11.71
CA ILE A 151 14.25 -2.05 10.32
C ILE A 151 13.22 -3.17 10.12
N ARG A 152 12.01 -2.79 9.71
CA ARG A 152 10.91 -3.72 9.41
C ARG A 152 10.27 -3.39 8.09
N GLY A 153 9.98 -4.44 7.34
CA GLY A 153 9.24 -4.33 6.10
C GLY A 153 7.73 -4.13 6.33
N LEU A 154 7.05 -3.86 5.24
CA LEU A 154 5.58 -3.78 5.18
C LEU A 154 5.07 -4.16 3.80
N ASP A 155 3.84 -4.63 3.73
CA ASP A 155 3.15 -4.95 2.49
C ASP A 155 2.09 -3.90 2.20
N ILE A 156 2.07 -3.40 0.97
CA ILE A 156 1.12 -2.41 0.48
C ILE A 156 0.29 -3.07 -0.61
N SER A 157 -1.00 -3.28 -0.35
CA SER A 157 -1.94 -3.84 -1.32
C SER A 157 -2.86 -2.75 -1.84
N ILE A 158 -2.82 -2.52 -3.15
CA ILE A 158 -3.65 -1.55 -3.87
C ILE A 158 -4.81 -2.32 -4.50
N ILE A 159 -6.00 -2.07 -4.01
CA ILE A 159 -7.22 -2.74 -4.47
C ILE A 159 -7.94 -1.83 -5.46
N THR A 160 -8.21 -2.37 -6.65
CA THR A 160 -8.86 -1.66 -7.74
C THR A 160 -10.20 -2.27 -8.12
N THR A 161 -10.95 -1.61 -9.00
CA THR A 161 -12.16 -2.15 -9.62
C THR A 161 -11.89 -2.77 -10.98
N ALA A 162 -10.62 -2.91 -11.39
CA ALA A 162 -10.24 -3.51 -12.65
C ALA A 162 -10.75 -4.97 -12.73
N LYS A 163 -11.07 -5.44 -13.92
CA LYS A 163 -11.56 -6.81 -14.16
C LYS A 163 -10.42 -7.80 -14.33
N ASN A 164 -9.30 -7.33 -14.85
CA ASN A 164 -8.10 -8.11 -15.11
C ASN A 164 -6.84 -7.31 -14.80
N ASP A 165 -5.68 -7.98 -14.87
CA ASP A 165 -4.39 -7.35 -14.54
C ASP A 165 -3.96 -6.31 -15.58
N GLU A 166 -4.40 -6.44 -16.82
CA GLU A 166 -4.09 -5.49 -17.89
C GLU A 166 -4.72 -4.12 -17.60
N GLU A 167 -6.01 -4.09 -17.26
CA GLU A 167 -6.71 -2.86 -16.84
C GLU A 167 -6.09 -2.26 -15.57
N GLY A 168 -5.78 -3.12 -14.57
CA GLY A 168 -5.13 -2.70 -13.33
C GLY A 168 -3.75 -2.10 -13.56
N ARG A 169 -2.95 -2.71 -14.43
CA ARG A 169 -1.62 -2.24 -14.81
C ARG A 169 -1.69 -0.91 -15.54
N ALA A 170 -2.61 -0.78 -16.50
CA ALA A 170 -2.81 0.47 -17.23
C ALA A 170 -3.20 1.62 -16.27
N LEU A 171 -4.14 1.36 -15.35
CA LEU A 171 -4.55 2.33 -14.33
C LEU A 171 -3.36 2.80 -13.49
N LEU A 172 -2.60 1.88 -12.90
CA LEU A 172 -1.48 2.22 -12.02
C LEU A 172 -0.33 2.87 -12.78
N LYS A 173 -0.07 2.47 -14.03
CA LYS A 173 0.92 3.11 -14.90
C LYS A 173 0.56 4.56 -15.20
N GLU A 174 -0.69 4.86 -15.54
CA GLU A 174 -1.16 6.23 -15.76
C GLU A 174 -1.15 7.08 -14.48
N MET A 175 -1.28 6.46 -13.30
CA MET A 175 -1.08 7.13 -12.01
C MET A 175 0.39 7.44 -11.69
N GLY A 176 1.33 6.94 -12.51
CA GLY A 176 2.76 7.19 -12.35
C GLY A 176 3.52 6.07 -11.61
N MET A 177 2.94 4.90 -11.41
CA MET A 177 3.65 3.77 -10.80
C MET A 177 4.82 3.33 -11.70
N PRO A 178 6.05 3.32 -11.17
CA PRO A 178 7.26 3.04 -11.94
C PRO A 178 7.48 1.54 -12.11
N PHE A 179 6.72 0.92 -13.00
CA PHE A 179 6.94 -0.48 -13.35
C PHE A 179 8.25 -0.68 -14.09
N ARG A 180 8.94 -1.78 -13.80
CA ARG A 180 10.13 -2.18 -14.55
C ARG A 180 9.72 -2.60 -15.96
N ASP A 181 10.45 -2.11 -16.95
CA ASP A 181 10.35 -2.64 -18.30
C ASP A 181 10.81 -4.09 -18.32
N GLN A 182 10.12 -4.92 -19.11
CA GLN A 182 10.41 -6.37 -19.21
C GLN A 182 11.65 -6.62 -20.04
#